data_3d6973949a7756ab803ffb3883927f79
#
_entry.id   3d6973949a7756ab803ffb3883927f79
#
_cell.length_a   1.000
_cell.length_b   1.000
_cell.length_c   1.000
_cell.angle_alpha   90.00
_cell.angle_beta   90.00
_cell.angle_gamma   90.00
#
_symmetry.space_group_name_H-M   'P 1'
#
loop_
_entity.id
_entity.type
_entity.pdbx_description
1 polymer ?
#
loop_
_entity_poly.entity_id
_entity_poly.type
_entity_poly.pdbx_seq_one_letter_code
_entity_poly.pdbx_strand_id
1 'polypeptide(L)'
;MMAMTERSKLDEARLAVSRHAAELFWKKGFEATSGDDIAAAAGISKRTIWRYFRSKEACVEPLFLLTSYRFVDQLRRWPKSISLETYLREVIGTMYRTDEEIRDAVAAARLVSRFDREPPLRSAYLMASAQAETGMVEVVADRLDRSIRNLQVRLSAAAAMAALRIVDETIASAAINDGQLYEPDEIAEQLATSIRAVSAPGFCDPVSDGALQMRQDL
;
A
#
# COMPACT_ATOMS: atom_id res chain seq x y z
N MET A 1 -7.64 11.94 -24.07
CA MET A 1 -8.25 10.58 -24.00
C MET A 1 -7.28 9.47 -24.46
N MET A 2 -6.56 9.59 -25.59
CA MET A 2 -5.55 8.58 -26.02
C MET A 2 -4.40 8.37 -25.02
N ALA A 3 -3.81 9.43 -24.47
CA ALA A 3 -2.68 9.34 -23.54
C ALA A 3 -3.01 8.61 -22.20
N MET A 4 -4.24 8.73 -21.70
CA MET A 4 -4.70 7.99 -20.51
C MET A 4 -4.80 6.47 -20.77
N THR A 5 -5.25 6.08 -21.97
CA THR A 5 -5.39 4.65 -22.32
C THR A 5 -4.03 3.97 -22.50
N GLU A 6 -3.03 4.68 -23.05
CA GLU A 6 -1.66 4.14 -23.19
C GLU A 6 -0.95 4.02 -21.86
N ARG A 7 -1.12 4.99 -20.95
CA ARG A 7 -0.55 4.93 -19.59
C ARG A 7 -1.13 3.77 -18.80
N SER A 8 -2.45 3.56 -18.85
CA SER A 8 -3.13 2.43 -18.22
C SER A 8 -2.60 1.09 -18.74
N LYS A 9 -2.45 0.91 -20.05
CA LYS A 9 -1.89 -0.31 -20.65
C LYS A 9 -0.43 -0.57 -20.24
N LEU A 10 0.37 0.48 -20.12
CA LEU A 10 1.75 0.35 -19.65
C LEU A 10 1.80 -0.07 -18.18
N ASP A 11 0.93 0.50 -17.33
CA ASP A 11 0.86 0.15 -15.92
C ASP A 11 0.38 -1.29 -15.72
N GLU A 12 -0.61 -1.76 -16.50
CA GLU A 12 -1.04 -3.17 -16.53
C GLU A 12 0.08 -4.11 -16.96
N ALA A 13 0.83 -3.76 -18.01
CA ALA A 13 1.95 -4.56 -18.49
C ALA A 13 3.08 -4.64 -17.43
N ARG A 14 3.35 -3.53 -16.74
CA ARG A 14 4.33 -3.49 -15.64
C ARG A 14 3.87 -4.32 -14.45
N LEU A 15 2.58 -4.29 -14.11
CA LEU A 15 2.01 -5.12 -13.04
C LEU A 15 2.09 -6.61 -13.38
N ALA A 16 1.83 -7.00 -14.62
CA ALA A 16 1.99 -8.39 -15.05
C ALA A 16 3.45 -8.88 -14.87
N VAL A 17 4.44 -8.07 -15.26
CA VAL A 17 5.86 -8.37 -15.02
C VAL A 17 6.16 -8.46 -13.52
N SER A 18 5.57 -7.56 -12.72
CA SER A 18 5.75 -7.52 -11.27
C SER A 18 5.30 -8.81 -10.57
N ARG A 19 4.18 -9.39 -11.00
CA ARG A 19 3.68 -10.67 -10.50
C ARG A 19 4.66 -11.82 -10.78
N HIS A 20 5.23 -11.88 -11.98
CA HIS A 20 6.26 -12.88 -12.32
C HIS A 20 7.54 -12.67 -11.52
N ALA A 21 7.99 -11.43 -11.35
CA ALA A 21 9.15 -11.12 -10.52
C ALA A 21 8.95 -11.54 -9.07
N ALA A 22 7.78 -11.23 -8.49
CA ALA A 22 7.43 -11.61 -7.13
C ALA A 22 7.48 -13.13 -6.92
N GLU A 23 6.93 -13.89 -7.87
CA GLU A 23 6.95 -15.35 -7.81
C GLU A 23 8.37 -15.93 -7.92
N LEU A 24 9.21 -15.39 -8.80
CA LEU A 24 10.59 -15.80 -8.93
C LEU A 24 11.41 -15.48 -7.68
N PHE A 25 11.27 -14.28 -7.12
CA PHE A 25 11.93 -13.90 -5.87
C PHE A 25 11.46 -14.79 -4.71
N TRP A 26 10.18 -15.15 -4.66
CA TRP A 26 9.70 -16.08 -3.66
C TRP A 26 10.27 -17.49 -3.81
N LYS A 27 10.35 -18.02 -5.03
CA LYS A 27 10.79 -19.41 -5.31
C LYS A 27 12.31 -19.59 -5.26
N LYS A 28 13.06 -18.67 -5.87
CA LYS A 28 14.51 -18.78 -6.06
C LYS A 28 15.31 -17.85 -5.12
N GLY A 29 14.69 -16.82 -4.52
CA GLY A 29 15.36 -15.73 -3.83
C GLY A 29 15.75 -14.60 -4.78
N PHE A 30 15.98 -13.43 -4.19
CA PHE A 30 16.33 -12.22 -4.94
C PHE A 30 17.67 -12.37 -5.68
N GLU A 31 18.71 -12.85 -5.00
CA GLU A 31 20.05 -12.95 -5.59
C GLU A 31 20.10 -13.94 -6.75
N ALA A 32 19.45 -15.10 -6.63
CA ALA A 32 19.45 -16.14 -7.66
C ALA A 32 18.51 -15.85 -8.85
N THR A 33 17.78 -14.74 -8.84
CA THR A 33 16.87 -14.33 -9.93
C THR A 33 17.53 -13.23 -10.74
N SER A 34 17.67 -13.40 -12.04
CA SER A 34 18.17 -12.39 -12.97
C SER A 34 17.01 -11.63 -13.65
N GLY A 35 17.32 -10.45 -14.21
CA GLY A 35 16.36 -9.74 -15.06
C GLY A 35 15.96 -10.53 -16.31
N ASP A 36 16.84 -11.42 -16.79
CA ASP A 36 16.56 -12.30 -17.92
C ASP A 36 15.54 -13.39 -17.53
N ASP A 37 15.63 -13.94 -16.32
CA ASP A 37 14.62 -14.87 -15.80
C ASP A 37 13.24 -14.20 -15.72
N ILE A 38 13.19 -12.96 -15.23
CA ILE A 38 11.93 -12.21 -15.12
C ILE A 38 11.37 -11.92 -16.53
N ALA A 39 12.21 -11.48 -17.46
CA ALA A 39 11.79 -11.22 -18.84
C ALA A 39 11.24 -12.48 -19.51
N ALA A 40 11.91 -13.61 -19.36
CA ALA A 40 11.49 -14.90 -19.88
C ALA A 40 10.15 -15.34 -19.27
N ALA A 41 9.99 -15.25 -17.95
CA ALA A 41 8.76 -15.60 -17.26
C ALA A 41 7.57 -14.70 -17.67
N ALA A 42 7.81 -13.43 -17.93
CA ALA A 42 6.81 -12.48 -18.39
C ALA A 42 6.54 -12.50 -19.91
N GLY A 43 7.26 -13.34 -20.66
CA GLY A 43 7.12 -13.43 -22.13
C GLY A 43 7.53 -12.17 -22.88
N ILE A 44 8.45 -11.38 -22.33
CA ILE A 44 8.94 -10.14 -22.94
C ILE A 44 10.45 -10.20 -23.23
N SER A 45 10.92 -9.30 -24.12
CA SER A 45 12.36 -9.23 -24.40
C SER A 45 13.15 -8.60 -23.25
N LYS A 46 14.43 -8.96 -23.12
CA LYS A 46 15.41 -8.34 -22.23
C LYS A 46 15.47 -6.81 -22.38
N ARG A 47 15.36 -6.32 -23.61
CA ARG A 47 15.29 -4.88 -23.91
C ARG A 47 14.02 -4.25 -23.33
N THR A 48 12.91 -4.96 -23.36
CA THR A 48 11.61 -4.48 -22.88
C THR A 48 11.60 -4.33 -21.36
N ILE A 49 12.14 -5.31 -20.60
CA ILE A 49 12.16 -5.22 -19.16
C ILE A 49 12.98 -4.00 -18.68
N TRP A 50 14.15 -3.75 -19.28
CA TRP A 50 14.99 -2.60 -18.90
C TRP A 50 14.49 -1.25 -19.43
N ARG A 51 13.50 -1.26 -20.31
CA ARG A 51 12.72 -0.06 -20.66
C ARG A 51 11.63 0.21 -19.61
N TYR A 52 11.09 -0.81 -18.96
CA TYR A 52 10.03 -0.69 -17.97
C TYR A 52 10.56 -0.42 -16.56
N PHE A 53 11.71 -0.98 -16.23
CA PHE A 53 12.26 -0.97 -14.87
C PHE A 53 13.72 -0.55 -14.86
N ARG A 54 14.08 0.25 -13.86
CA ARG A 54 15.46 0.76 -13.69
C ARG A 54 16.41 -0.28 -13.07
N SER A 55 15.87 -1.27 -12.36
CA SER A 55 16.63 -2.30 -11.67
C SER A 55 15.76 -3.54 -11.42
N LYS A 56 16.38 -4.61 -10.94
CA LYS A 56 15.73 -5.89 -10.68
C LYS A 56 14.69 -5.79 -9.55
N GLU A 57 15.03 -5.13 -8.45
CA GLU A 57 14.12 -4.87 -7.35
C GLU A 57 12.94 -3.96 -7.74
N ALA A 58 13.17 -3.01 -8.65
CA ALA A 58 12.09 -2.15 -9.15
C ALA A 58 10.99 -2.94 -9.88
N CYS A 59 11.26 -4.17 -10.32
CA CYS A 59 10.25 -5.00 -10.96
C CYS A 59 9.08 -5.35 -10.02
N VAL A 60 9.23 -5.29 -8.71
CA VAL A 60 8.13 -5.54 -7.75
C VAL A 60 7.45 -4.27 -7.22
N GLU A 61 7.95 -3.08 -7.58
CA GLU A 61 7.30 -1.81 -7.19
C GLU A 61 5.83 -1.70 -7.62
N PRO A 62 5.41 -2.10 -8.85
CA PRO A 62 4.00 -2.04 -9.23
C PRO A 62 3.07 -2.87 -8.35
N LEU A 63 3.52 -4.04 -7.88
CA LEU A 63 2.74 -4.88 -6.98
C LEU A 63 2.58 -4.23 -5.60
N PHE A 64 3.67 -3.73 -5.03
CA PHE A 64 3.63 -3.01 -3.75
C PHE A 64 2.80 -1.73 -3.84
N LEU A 65 2.91 -1.01 -4.96
CA LEU A 65 2.14 0.20 -5.18
C LEU A 65 0.63 -0.10 -5.27
N LEU A 66 0.25 -1.18 -5.95
CA LEU A 66 -1.13 -1.62 -6.07
C LEU A 66 -1.73 -1.91 -4.69
N THR A 67 -1.03 -2.65 -3.82
CA THR A 67 -1.52 -2.98 -2.47
C THR A 67 -1.62 -1.74 -1.59
N SER A 68 -0.63 -0.85 -1.64
CA SER A 68 -0.64 0.43 -0.90
C SER A 68 -1.77 1.35 -1.36
N TYR A 69 -1.98 1.50 -2.66
CA TYR A 69 -3.08 2.30 -3.19
C TYR A 69 -4.45 1.73 -2.84
N ARG A 70 -4.59 0.41 -2.79
CA ARG A 70 -5.86 -0.22 -2.41
C ARG A 70 -6.27 0.17 -0.99
N PHE A 71 -5.33 0.19 -0.05
CA PHE A 71 -5.58 0.65 1.31
C PHE A 71 -5.96 2.14 1.35
N VAL A 72 -5.20 3.00 0.67
CA VAL A 72 -5.48 4.44 0.59
C VAL A 72 -6.84 4.71 -0.05
N ASP A 73 -7.21 3.95 -1.09
CA ASP A 73 -8.52 4.06 -1.74
C ASP A 73 -9.67 3.66 -0.83
N GLN A 74 -9.47 2.69 0.06
CA GLN A 74 -10.45 2.40 1.11
C GLN A 74 -10.59 3.60 2.04
N LEU A 75 -9.50 4.20 2.50
CA LEU A 75 -9.56 5.36 3.38
C LEU A 75 -10.21 6.59 2.73
N ARG A 76 -10.14 6.76 1.41
CA ARG A 76 -10.91 7.81 0.70
C ARG A 76 -12.43 7.63 0.80
N ARG A 77 -12.89 6.40 1.04
CA ARG A 77 -14.33 6.07 1.19
C ARG A 77 -14.78 6.08 2.64
N TRP A 78 -13.89 6.33 3.58
CA TRP A 78 -14.17 6.34 5.00
C TRP A 78 -15.12 7.47 5.37
N PRO A 79 -16.37 7.15 5.85
CA PRO A 79 -17.36 8.15 6.21
C PRO A 79 -16.86 9.07 7.32
N LYS A 80 -17.16 10.37 7.19
CA LYS A 80 -16.76 11.36 8.22
C LYS A 80 -17.45 11.11 9.57
N SER A 81 -18.60 10.45 9.57
CA SER A 81 -19.43 10.21 10.77
C SER A 81 -18.92 9.09 11.69
N ILE A 82 -17.94 8.28 11.28
CA ILE A 82 -17.42 7.18 12.09
C ILE A 82 -15.92 7.27 12.30
N SER A 83 -15.43 6.63 13.37
CA SER A 83 -13.99 6.58 13.66
C SER A 83 -13.23 5.64 12.72
N LEU A 84 -11.89 5.80 12.69
CA LEU A 84 -11.02 4.90 11.90
C LEU A 84 -11.18 3.44 12.34
N GLU A 85 -11.23 3.20 13.64
CA GLU A 85 -11.38 1.86 14.22
C GLU A 85 -12.66 1.18 13.75
N THR A 86 -13.78 1.90 13.82
CA THR A 86 -15.08 1.38 13.34
C THR A 86 -15.00 1.06 11.86
N TYR A 87 -14.47 1.98 11.05
CA TYR A 87 -14.36 1.79 9.61
C TYR A 87 -13.47 0.61 9.22
N LEU A 88 -12.29 0.49 9.82
CA LEU A 88 -11.37 -0.60 9.47
C LEU A 88 -11.94 -1.97 9.83
N ARG A 89 -12.67 -2.13 10.95
CA ARG A 89 -13.38 -3.38 11.26
C ARG A 89 -14.39 -3.77 10.20
N GLU A 90 -15.08 -2.80 9.61
CA GLU A 90 -16.07 -3.06 8.56
C GLU A 90 -15.43 -3.48 7.23
N VAL A 91 -14.24 -2.97 6.90
CA VAL A 91 -13.69 -3.12 5.55
C VAL A 91 -12.52 -4.07 5.42
N ILE A 92 -11.72 -4.31 6.46
CA ILE A 92 -10.50 -5.12 6.36
C ILE A 92 -10.80 -6.54 5.88
N GLY A 93 -11.81 -7.19 6.44
CA GLY A 93 -12.20 -8.56 6.05
C GLY A 93 -12.73 -8.69 4.61
N THR A 94 -13.10 -7.57 3.98
CA THR A 94 -13.67 -7.53 2.63
C THR A 94 -12.85 -6.71 1.64
N MET A 95 -11.63 -6.34 2.01
CA MET A 95 -10.76 -5.48 1.19
C MET A 95 -10.35 -6.16 -0.12
N TYR A 96 -10.15 -7.48 -0.10
CA TYR A 96 -9.81 -8.29 -1.26
C TYR A 96 -11.02 -9.12 -1.68
N ARG A 97 -11.55 -8.86 -2.86
CA ARG A 97 -12.84 -9.41 -3.34
C ARG A 97 -12.68 -10.47 -4.43
N THR A 98 -11.54 -10.48 -5.11
CA THR A 98 -11.27 -11.43 -6.20
C THR A 98 -10.07 -12.30 -5.86
N ASP A 99 -10.02 -13.48 -6.47
CA ASP A 99 -8.87 -14.39 -6.33
C ASP A 99 -7.56 -13.74 -6.80
N GLU A 100 -7.62 -12.84 -7.78
CA GLU A 100 -6.45 -12.10 -8.25
C GLU A 100 -5.96 -11.12 -7.18
N GLU A 101 -6.85 -10.38 -6.56
CA GLU A 101 -6.52 -9.45 -5.48
C GLU A 101 -5.91 -10.17 -4.27
N ILE A 102 -6.45 -11.34 -3.92
CA ILE A 102 -5.91 -12.19 -2.85
C ILE A 102 -4.52 -12.68 -3.23
N ARG A 103 -4.32 -13.16 -4.47
CA ARG A 103 -2.98 -13.59 -4.94
C ARG A 103 -1.96 -12.45 -4.89
N ASP A 104 -2.35 -11.25 -5.29
CA ASP A 104 -1.48 -10.07 -5.24
C ASP A 104 -1.09 -9.71 -3.81
N ALA A 105 -2.05 -9.72 -2.87
CA ALA A 105 -1.80 -9.46 -1.46
C ALA A 105 -0.86 -10.52 -0.84
N VAL A 106 -1.10 -11.79 -1.11
CA VAL A 106 -0.24 -12.88 -0.64
C VAL A 106 1.17 -12.78 -1.24
N ALA A 107 1.29 -12.44 -2.53
CA ALA A 107 2.59 -12.26 -3.17
C ALA A 107 3.36 -11.08 -2.54
N ALA A 108 2.70 -9.95 -2.28
CA ALA A 108 3.30 -8.82 -1.58
C ALA A 108 3.74 -9.20 -0.16
N ALA A 109 2.88 -9.85 0.63
CA ALA A 109 3.20 -10.29 2.00
C ALA A 109 4.42 -11.24 2.04
N ARG A 110 4.52 -12.16 1.08
CA ARG A 110 5.68 -13.06 0.93
C ARG A 110 6.98 -12.30 0.70
N LEU A 111 6.97 -11.25 -0.10
CA LEU A 111 8.15 -10.41 -0.31
C LEU A 111 8.47 -9.57 0.93
N VAL A 112 7.46 -9.01 1.58
CA VAL A 112 7.60 -8.25 2.84
C VAL A 112 8.26 -9.10 3.93
N SER A 113 7.86 -10.36 4.08
CA SER A 113 8.43 -11.28 5.10
C SER A 113 9.92 -11.60 4.89
N ARG A 114 10.52 -11.16 3.76
CA ARG A 114 11.93 -11.39 3.44
C ARG A 114 12.83 -10.17 3.57
N PHE A 115 12.31 -9.03 3.98
CA PHE A 115 13.05 -7.77 3.98
C PHE A 115 14.35 -7.81 4.78
N ASP A 116 14.41 -8.56 5.86
CA ASP A 116 15.63 -8.70 6.68
C ASP A 116 16.73 -9.49 5.97
N ARG A 117 16.34 -10.43 5.09
CA ARG A 117 17.27 -11.28 4.33
C ARG A 117 17.56 -10.72 2.94
N GLU A 118 16.65 -9.91 2.39
CA GLU A 118 16.70 -9.39 1.02
C GLU A 118 16.42 -7.86 1.02
N PRO A 119 17.34 -7.03 1.55
CA PRO A 119 17.16 -5.57 1.70
C PRO A 119 16.75 -4.82 0.42
N PRO A 120 17.15 -5.23 -0.82
CA PRO A 120 16.69 -4.56 -2.02
C PRO A 120 15.17 -4.59 -2.19
N LEU A 121 14.48 -5.64 -1.71
CA LEU A 121 13.00 -5.71 -1.74
C LEU A 121 12.37 -4.65 -0.84
N ARG A 122 12.97 -4.39 0.34
CA ARG A 122 12.55 -3.29 1.23
C ARG A 122 12.69 -1.93 0.53
N SER A 123 13.76 -1.71 -0.23
CA SER A 123 13.95 -0.48 -0.99
C SER A 123 12.84 -0.26 -2.02
N ALA A 124 12.45 -1.30 -2.75
CA ALA A 124 11.33 -1.25 -3.69
C ALA A 124 9.99 -0.94 -2.99
N TYR A 125 9.74 -1.55 -1.82
CA TYR A 125 8.56 -1.29 -1.02
C TYR A 125 8.50 0.16 -0.50
N LEU A 126 9.61 0.71 -0.02
CA LEU A 126 9.69 2.10 0.43
C LEU A 126 9.42 3.09 -0.71
N MET A 127 9.92 2.80 -1.93
CA MET A 127 9.65 3.62 -3.11
C MET A 127 8.17 3.60 -3.50
N ALA A 128 7.53 2.45 -3.46
CA ALA A 128 6.09 2.31 -3.72
C ALA A 128 5.25 3.02 -2.63
N SER A 129 5.61 2.85 -1.36
CA SER A 129 4.94 3.50 -0.22
C SER A 129 5.02 5.04 -0.32
N ALA A 130 6.18 5.59 -0.69
CA ALA A 130 6.35 7.02 -0.89
C ALA A 130 5.46 7.58 -2.02
N GLN A 131 5.21 6.79 -3.06
CA GLN A 131 4.27 7.19 -4.13
C GLN A 131 2.81 7.18 -3.64
N ALA A 132 2.42 6.20 -2.82
CA ALA A 132 1.08 6.10 -2.25
C ALA A 132 0.79 7.18 -1.18
N GLU A 133 1.83 7.72 -0.54
CA GLU A 133 1.70 8.78 0.48
C GLU A 133 0.96 10.01 -0.02
N THR A 134 1.09 10.35 -1.31
CA THR A 134 0.34 11.47 -1.91
C THR A 134 -1.18 11.31 -1.71
N GLY A 135 -1.70 10.10 -1.89
CA GLY A 135 -3.12 9.81 -1.64
C GLY A 135 -3.50 9.89 -0.15
N MET A 136 -2.58 9.48 0.74
CA MET A 136 -2.80 9.60 2.19
C MET A 136 -2.85 11.07 2.62
N VAL A 137 -2.02 11.95 2.01
CA VAL A 137 -2.08 13.41 2.26
C VAL A 137 -3.46 13.96 1.93
N GLU A 138 -4.09 13.52 0.84
CA GLU A 138 -5.45 13.94 0.47
C GLU A 138 -6.49 13.47 1.50
N VAL A 139 -6.40 12.21 1.96
CA VAL A 139 -7.28 11.66 3.01
C VAL A 139 -7.17 12.46 4.30
N VAL A 140 -5.94 12.72 4.77
CA VAL A 140 -5.71 13.48 6.01
C VAL A 140 -6.20 14.93 5.87
N ALA A 141 -5.95 15.56 4.71
CA ALA A 141 -6.38 16.92 4.42
C ALA A 141 -7.91 17.05 4.47
N ASP A 142 -8.62 16.11 3.86
CA ASP A 142 -10.10 16.10 3.86
C ASP A 142 -10.67 15.89 5.28
N ARG A 143 -10.09 14.96 6.05
CA ARG A 143 -10.55 14.68 7.43
C ARG A 143 -10.31 15.83 8.38
N LEU A 144 -9.16 16.50 8.28
CA LEU A 144 -8.81 17.63 9.15
C LEU A 144 -9.32 18.99 8.62
N ASP A 145 -9.94 18.99 7.44
CA ASP A 145 -10.36 20.21 6.73
C ASP A 145 -9.21 21.23 6.64
N ARG A 146 -8.06 20.78 6.15
CA ARG A 146 -6.84 21.57 5.99
C ARG A 146 -6.23 21.40 4.61
N SER A 147 -5.44 22.39 4.21
CA SER A 147 -4.71 22.32 2.93
C SER A 147 -3.73 21.13 2.91
N ILE A 148 -3.60 20.47 1.75
CA ILE A 148 -2.58 19.46 1.48
C ILE A 148 -1.14 19.97 1.67
N ARG A 149 -0.95 21.30 1.67
CA ARG A 149 0.36 21.93 1.93
C ARG A 149 0.63 22.18 3.41
N ASN A 150 -0.37 21.99 4.27
CA ASN A 150 -0.22 22.18 5.72
C ASN A 150 0.80 21.15 6.26
N LEU A 151 1.77 21.63 7.05
CA LEU A 151 2.84 20.79 7.57
C LEU A 151 2.29 19.64 8.42
N GLN A 152 1.30 19.89 9.26
CA GLN A 152 0.70 18.87 10.13
C GLN A 152 -0.03 17.79 9.32
N VAL A 153 -0.71 18.16 8.23
CA VAL A 153 -1.33 17.21 7.29
C VAL A 153 -0.26 16.27 6.69
N ARG A 154 0.81 16.85 6.18
CA ARG A 154 1.90 16.08 5.57
C ARG A 154 2.61 15.17 6.58
N LEU A 155 2.90 15.68 7.78
CA LEU A 155 3.49 14.88 8.86
C LEU A 155 2.58 13.72 9.28
N SER A 156 1.28 13.97 9.44
CA SER A 156 0.31 12.93 9.80
C SER A 156 0.18 11.87 8.71
N ALA A 157 0.18 12.27 7.44
CA ALA A 157 0.14 11.32 6.32
C ALA A 157 1.39 10.44 6.27
N ALA A 158 2.57 11.04 6.36
CA ALA A 158 3.83 10.29 6.40
C ALA A 158 3.90 9.34 7.61
N ALA A 159 3.48 9.79 8.79
CA ALA A 159 3.44 8.98 10.00
C ALA A 159 2.44 7.83 9.88
N ALA A 160 1.24 8.07 9.33
CA ALA A 160 0.24 7.03 9.09
C ALA A 160 0.73 5.98 8.09
N MET A 161 1.40 6.39 7.00
CA MET A 161 2.04 5.47 6.05
C MET A 161 3.17 4.67 6.69
N ALA A 162 3.95 5.27 7.59
CA ALA A 162 4.99 4.57 8.33
C ALA A 162 4.39 3.54 9.30
N ALA A 163 3.30 3.88 10.01
CA ALA A 163 2.58 2.95 10.87
C ALA A 163 2.00 1.77 10.08
N LEU A 164 1.32 2.04 8.96
CA LEU A 164 0.83 1.02 8.05
C LEU A 164 1.94 0.04 7.64
N ARG A 165 3.07 0.57 7.18
CA ARG A 165 4.21 -0.24 6.75
C ARG A 165 4.75 -1.14 7.85
N ILE A 166 4.90 -0.62 9.08
CA ILE A 166 5.41 -1.41 10.21
C ILE A 166 4.43 -2.51 10.59
N VAL A 167 3.13 -2.23 10.59
CA VAL A 167 2.10 -3.25 10.84
C VAL A 167 2.11 -4.32 9.74
N ASP A 168 2.20 -3.94 8.46
CA ASP A 168 2.32 -4.87 7.34
C ASP A 168 3.56 -5.77 7.48
N GLU A 169 4.72 -5.19 7.79
CA GLU A 169 5.97 -5.96 8.00
C GLU A 169 5.82 -6.95 9.16
N THR A 170 5.21 -6.53 10.27
CA THR A 170 5.01 -7.37 11.45
C THR A 170 4.05 -8.53 11.15
N ILE A 171 2.88 -8.24 10.59
CA ILE A 171 1.87 -9.25 10.28
C ILE A 171 2.37 -10.21 9.20
N ALA A 172 2.96 -9.69 8.11
CA ALA A 172 3.46 -10.52 7.02
C ALA A 172 4.59 -11.45 7.49
N SER A 173 5.51 -10.96 8.33
CA SER A 173 6.58 -11.78 8.89
C SER A 173 6.01 -12.90 9.77
N ALA A 174 5.15 -12.57 10.71
CA ALA A 174 4.55 -13.55 11.61
C ALA A 174 3.67 -14.57 10.84
N ALA A 175 2.88 -14.12 9.88
CA ALA A 175 2.01 -15.01 9.11
C ALA A 175 2.80 -15.96 8.20
N ILE A 176 3.83 -15.47 7.51
CA ILE A 176 4.56 -16.25 6.49
C ILE A 176 5.68 -17.09 7.12
N ASN A 177 6.42 -16.55 8.10
CA ASN A 177 7.57 -17.24 8.69
C ASN A 177 7.19 -18.12 9.89
N ASP A 178 6.21 -17.68 10.70
CA ASP A 178 5.85 -18.34 11.97
C ASP A 178 4.50 -19.07 11.87
N GLY A 179 3.77 -18.92 10.76
CA GLY A 179 2.45 -19.55 10.55
C GLY A 179 1.34 -18.96 11.44
N GLN A 180 1.55 -17.74 11.97
CA GLN A 180 0.54 -17.07 12.80
C GLN A 180 -0.64 -16.62 11.93
N LEU A 181 -1.85 -16.99 12.35
CA LEU A 181 -3.08 -16.51 11.71
C LEU A 181 -3.59 -15.28 12.46
N TYR A 182 -4.07 -14.31 11.72
CA TYR A 182 -4.70 -13.10 12.24
C TYR A 182 -6.14 -13.03 11.75
N GLU A 183 -7.05 -12.80 12.67
CA GLU A 183 -8.42 -12.49 12.31
C GLU A 183 -8.52 -11.05 11.75
N PRO A 184 -9.48 -10.77 10.85
CA PRO A 184 -9.63 -9.43 10.28
C PRO A 184 -9.77 -8.32 11.32
N ASP A 185 -10.47 -8.59 12.43
CA ASP A 185 -10.65 -7.62 13.52
C ASP A 185 -9.33 -7.31 14.25
N GLU A 186 -8.44 -8.28 14.40
CA GLU A 186 -7.12 -8.09 15.00
C GLU A 186 -6.25 -7.19 14.11
N ILE A 187 -6.28 -7.42 12.79
CA ILE A 187 -5.58 -6.59 11.82
C ILE A 187 -6.12 -5.16 11.85
N ALA A 188 -7.45 -5.00 11.85
CA ALA A 188 -8.10 -3.70 11.91
C ALA A 188 -7.72 -2.92 13.18
N GLU A 189 -7.71 -3.59 14.33
CA GLU A 189 -7.34 -2.99 15.60
C GLU A 189 -5.87 -2.56 15.64
N GLN A 190 -4.95 -3.42 15.19
CA GLN A 190 -3.53 -3.08 15.12
C GLN A 190 -3.28 -1.88 14.21
N LEU A 191 -3.89 -1.85 13.03
CA LEU A 191 -3.78 -0.73 12.10
C LEU A 191 -4.34 0.56 12.69
N ALA A 192 -5.57 0.53 13.22
CA ALA A 192 -6.23 1.69 13.78
C ALA A 192 -5.45 2.29 14.96
N THR A 193 -5.04 1.43 15.90
CA THR A 193 -4.28 1.85 17.08
C THR A 193 -2.93 2.44 16.70
N SER A 194 -2.21 1.79 15.77
CA SER A 194 -0.90 2.27 15.30
C SER A 194 -1.00 3.60 14.56
N ILE A 195 -1.99 3.76 13.66
CA ILE A 195 -2.21 5.01 12.94
C ILE A 195 -2.62 6.13 13.92
N ARG A 196 -3.52 5.85 14.86
CA ARG A 196 -3.95 6.82 15.88
C ARG A 196 -2.79 7.32 16.73
N ALA A 197 -1.91 6.43 17.14
CA ALA A 197 -0.76 6.76 18.00
C ALA A 197 0.20 7.79 17.39
N VAL A 198 0.26 7.86 16.05
CA VAL A 198 1.23 8.72 15.33
C VAL A 198 0.58 9.87 14.57
N SER A 199 -0.75 9.90 14.48
CA SER A 199 -1.47 10.89 13.69
C SER A 199 -1.84 12.15 14.50
N ALA A 200 -2.15 13.24 13.80
CA ALA A 200 -2.66 14.45 14.42
C ALA A 200 -3.97 14.18 15.17
N PRO A 201 -4.20 14.85 16.31
CA PRO A 201 -5.47 14.78 17.02
C PRO A 201 -6.66 15.09 16.09
N GLY A 202 -7.71 14.31 16.21
CA GLY A 202 -8.94 14.42 15.41
C GLY A 202 -8.90 13.71 14.06
N PHE A 203 -7.74 13.26 13.56
CA PHE A 203 -7.68 12.54 12.28
C PHE A 203 -8.51 11.26 12.30
N CYS A 204 -8.35 10.45 13.34
CA CYS A 204 -9.02 9.14 13.47
C CYS A 204 -10.44 9.24 14.05
N ASP A 205 -10.88 10.41 14.48
CA ASP A 205 -12.17 10.60 15.13
C ASP A 205 -13.29 10.94 14.14
N PRO A 206 -14.56 10.70 14.49
CA PRO A 206 -15.68 11.21 13.71
C PRO A 206 -15.60 12.74 13.57
N VAL A 207 -15.84 13.24 12.37
CA VAL A 207 -15.98 14.69 12.14
C VAL A 207 -17.39 15.09 12.56
N SER A 208 -17.53 15.84 13.67
CA SER A 208 -18.84 16.28 14.15
C SER A 208 -19.43 17.37 13.24
N ASP A 209 -20.74 17.26 12.94
CA ASP A 209 -21.49 18.24 12.13
C ASP A 209 -21.45 19.68 12.71
N GLY A 210 -21.23 19.81 14.01
CA GLY A 210 -21.06 21.13 14.67
C GLY A 210 -19.83 21.92 14.22
N ALA A 211 -18.79 21.23 13.70
CA ALA A 211 -17.61 21.90 13.14
C ALA A 211 -17.87 22.46 11.73
N LEU A 212 -18.84 21.90 11.01
CA LEU A 212 -19.25 22.36 9.67
C LEU A 212 -20.21 23.55 9.74
N GLN A 213 -21.07 23.62 10.74
CA GLN A 213 -22.04 24.75 10.91
C GLN A 213 -21.41 26.04 11.40
N MET A 214 -20.39 26.00 12.26
CA MET A 214 -19.70 27.21 12.73
C MET A 214 -18.92 27.99 11.66
N ARG A 215 -18.76 27.44 10.45
CA ARG A 215 -18.01 28.07 9.35
C ARG A 215 -18.88 28.61 8.22
N GLN A 216 -20.21 28.37 8.23
CA GLN A 216 -21.16 29.03 7.32
C GLN A 216 -21.60 30.41 7.82
N ASP A 217 -21.29 30.72 9.09
CA ASP A 217 -21.68 31.96 9.75
C ASP A 217 -20.52 32.98 9.95
N LEU A 218 -19.35 32.73 9.28
CA LEU A 218 -18.20 33.65 9.24
C LEU A 218 -17.86 34.03 7.80
#